data_124e88482eddda9eae612ed4065b3e58
#
_entry.id   124e88482eddda9eae612ed4065b3e58
#
_cell.length_a   1.000
_cell.length_b   1.000
_cell.length_c   1.000
_cell.angle_alpha   90.00
_cell.angle_beta   90.00
_cell.angle_gamma   90.00
#
_symmetry.space_group_name_H-M   'P 1'
#
loop_
_entity.id
_entity.type
_entity.pdbx_description
1 polymer ?
#
loop_
_entity_poly.entity_id
_entity_poly.type
_entity_poly.pdbx_seq_one_letter_code
_entity_poly.pdbx_strand_id
1 'polypeptide(L)'
;MGGLISPFVGEMLRGEEKYQIIAVEPASCPSLTRGVYAYDFCDTGKVCPLAKMYTLGSGFIPSANHAGGLRYHGMSSTVSELYDQKLLEARSVEQTEVFRAAQEFARVEGILPAPESSHAIRVAIDEALKCKESGEAKNIVFGLTGTGYFDMVAYQKYNDGEMEDYIPSDEDLKRSIEQLPKMVG
;
A
#
# COMPACT_ATOMS: atom_id res chain seq x y z
N MET A 1 7.66 3.44 -3.76
CA MET A 1 7.97 1.99 -3.78
C MET A 1 8.85 1.61 -4.98
N GLY A 2 8.45 1.83 -6.23
CA GLY A 2 9.17 1.37 -7.42
C GLY A 2 10.68 1.63 -7.40
N GLY A 3 11.13 2.85 -7.07
CA GLY A 3 12.55 3.16 -7.01
C GLY A 3 13.34 2.38 -5.94
N LEU A 4 12.72 2.08 -4.80
CA LEU A 4 13.35 1.29 -3.74
C LEU A 4 13.57 -0.17 -4.16
N ILE A 5 12.59 -0.77 -4.82
CA ILE A 5 12.64 -2.20 -5.16
C ILE A 5 13.37 -2.51 -6.47
N SER A 6 13.59 -1.50 -7.33
CA SER A 6 14.18 -1.70 -8.67
C SER A 6 15.47 -2.51 -8.68
N PRO A 7 16.49 -2.26 -7.83
CA PRO A 7 17.72 -3.04 -7.84
C PRO A 7 17.47 -4.50 -7.48
N PHE A 8 16.66 -4.75 -6.45
CA PHE A 8 16.33 -6.11 -5.98
C PHE A 8 15.52 -6.89 -7.04
N VAL A 9 14.55 -6.24 -7.67
CA VAL A 9 13.81 -6.85 -8.80
C VAL A 9 14.74 -7.17 -9.96
N GLY A 10 15.71 -6.27 -10.25
CA GLY A 10 16.71 -6.51 -11.29
C GLY A 10 17.54 -7.76 -11.04
N GLU A 11 17.99 -7.99 -9.82
CA GLU A 11 18.72 -9.21 -9.42
C GLU A 11 17.84 -10.46 -9.52
N MET A 12 16.57 -10.37 -9.06
CA MET A 12 15.62 -11.48 -9.18
C MET A 12 15.38 -11.87 -10.65
N LEU A 13 15.22 -10.90 -11.54
CA LEU A 13 14.99 -11.14 -12.96
C LEU A 13 16.22 -11.74 -13.67
N ARG A 14 17.42 -11.44 -13.21
CA ARG A 14 18.67 -12.07 -13.70
C ARG A 14 18.93 -13.45 -13.09
N GLY A 15 18.13 -13.86 -12.10
CA GLY A 15 18.31 -15.12 -11.40
C GLY A 15 19.50 -15.12 -10.41
N GLU A 16 19.95 -13.94 -9.98
CA GLU A 16 21.11 -13.77 -9.08
C GLU A 16 20.72 -14.03 -7.62
N GLU A 17 19.60 -13.47 -7.19
CA GLU A 17 19.11 -13.56 -5.80
C GLU A 17 17.58 -13.67 -5.76
N LYS A 18 17.08 -14.04 -4.58
CA LYS A 18 15.63 -14.07 -4.28
C LYS A 18 15.33 -13.18 -3.09
N TYR A 19 14.43 -12.24 -3.29
CA TYR A 19 13.95 -11.35 -2.23
C TYR A 19 12.45 -11.53 -2.02
N GLN A 20 12.02 -11.47 -0.77
CA GLN A 20 10.61 -11.31 -0.45
C GLN A 20 10.29 -9.81 -0.47
N ILE A 21 9.51 -9.38 -1.44
CA ILE A 21 9.08 -7.99 -1.58
C ILE A 21 7.61 -7.90 -1.23
N ILE A 22 7.26 -7.04 -0.27
CA ILE A 22 5.89 -6.86 0.20
C ILE A 22 5.44 -5.43 -0.09
N ALA A 23 4.46 -5.27 -0.97
CA ALA A 23 3.75 -4.02 -1.17
C ALA A 23 2.70 -3.86 -0.07
N VAL A 24 2.73 -2.74 0.65
CA VAL A 24 1.76 -2.47 1.71
C VAL A 24 0.85 -1.33 1.27
N GLU A 25 -0.45 -1.55 1.36
CA GLU A 25 -1.49 -0.60 0.99
C GLU A 25 -2.50 -0.40 2.11
N PRO A 26 -3.25 0.73 2.13
CA PRO A 26 -4.33 0.92 3.08
C PRO A 26 -5.49 -0.05 2.83
N ALA A 27 -6.07 -0.60 3.89
CA ALA A 27 -7.28 -1.41 3.79
C ALA A 27 -8.47 -0.63 3.19
N SER A 28 -8.42 0.71 3.25
CA SER A 28 -9.41 1.61 2.63
C SER A 28 -9.25 1.79 1.11
N CYS A 29 -8.08 1.43 0.55
CA CYS A 29 -7.76 1.52 -0.88
C CYS A 29 -7.02 0.26 -1.35
N PRO A 30 -7.65 -0.93 -1.27
CA PRO A 30 -6.98 -2.22 -1.43
C PRO A 30 -6.81 -2.61 -2.91
N SER A 31 -6.09 -1.80 -3.68
CA SER A 31 -5.98 -1.95 -5.13
C SER A 31 -5.30 -3.25 -5.56
N LEU A 32 -4.24 -3.67 -4.88
CA LEU A 32 -3.55 -4.94 -5.16
C LEU A 32 -4.29 -6.14 -4.57
N THR A 33 -4.75 -6.02 -3.30
CA THR A 33 -5.32 -7.16 -2.57
C THR A 33 -6.77 -7.47 -2.94
N ARG A 34 -7.55 -6.47 -3.41
CA ARG A 34 -8.98 -6.64 -3.75
C ARG A 34 -9.37 -6.05 -5.12
N GLY A 35 -8.44 -5.42 -5.82
CA GLY A 35 -8.67 -4.91 -7.18
C GLY A 35 -8.58 -5.98 -8.24
N VAL A 36 -8.80 -5.59 -9.49
CA VAL A 36 -8.69 -6.44 -10.67
C VAL A 36 -7.56 -5.95 -11.58
N TYR A 37 -6.86 -6.86 -12.26
CA TYR A 37 -5.81 -6.51 -13.20
C TYR A 37 -6.42 -6.22 -14.58
N ALA A 38 -6.61 -4.93 -14.87
CA ALA A 38 -7.33 -4.48 -16.05
C ALA A 38 -6.77 -3.16 -16.60
N TYR A 39 -7.21 -2.80 -17.81
CA TYR A 39 -6.98 -1.45 -18.33
C TYR A 39 -7.95 -0.46 -17.68
N ASP A 40 -7.41 0.62 -17.15
CA ASP A 40 -8.21 1.69 -16.54
C ASP A 40 -7.60 3.06 -16.80
N PHE A 41 -8.35 4.11 -16.54
CA PHE A 41 -7.86 5.48 -16.58
C PHE A 41 -7.03 5.80 -15.32
N CYS A 42 -5.92 6.53 -15.51
CA CYS A 42 -5.12 7.01 -14.39
C CYS A 42 -5.77 8.20 -13.67
N ASP A 43 -6.71 8.88 -14.32
CA ASP A 43 -7.37 10.09 -13.85
C ASP A 43 -8.89 10.00 -13.94
N THR A 44 -9.59 10.69 -13.02
CA THR A 44 -11.06 10.74 -13.00
C THR A 44 -11.65 11.50 -14.20
N GLY A 45 -10.87 12.39 -14.81
CA GLY A 45 -11.25 13.12 -16.02
C GLY A 45 -11.18 12.30 -17.30
N LYS A 46 -10.59 11.10 -17.24
CA LYS A 46 -10.43 10.17 -18.36
C LYS A 46 -9.70 10.79 -19.56
N VAL A 47 -8.75 11.69 -19.28
CA VAL A 47 -7.95 12.40 -20.27
C VAL A 47 -6.63 11.66 -20.56
N CYS A 48 -6.07 10.98 -19.56
CA CYS A 48 -4.84 10.20 -19.71
C CYS A 48 -5.12 8.91 -20.51
N PRO A 49 -4.11 8.39 -21.24
CA PRO A 49 -4.22 7.08 -21.87
C PRO A 49 -4.54 5.98 -20.85
N LEU A 50 -5.23 4.94 -21.30
CA LEU A 50 -5.46 3.73 -20.51
C LEU A 50 -4.13 3.07 -20.16
N ALA A 51 -4.01 2.64 -18.90
CA ALA A 51 -2.87 1.87 -18.42
C ALA A 51 -3.35 0.56 -17.80
N LYS A 52 -2.61 -0.51 -18.02
CA LYS A 52 -2.91 -1.80 -17.38
C LYS A 52 -2.40 -1.78 -15.95
N MET A 53 -3.30 -2.00 -14.99
CA MET A 53 -3.00 -1.88 -13.57
C MET A 53 -3.92 -2.76 -12.72
N TYR A 54 -3.53 -3.05 -11.50
CA TYR A 54 -4.48 -3.49 -10.49
C TYR A 54 -5.28 -2.26 -10.05
N THR A 55 -6.60 -2.31 -10.22
CA THR A 55 -7.49 -1.17 -10.02
C THR A 55 -8.76 -1.54 -9.27
N LEU A 56 -9.28 -0.57 -8.53
CA LEU A 56 -10.60 -0.58 -7.90
C LEU A 56 -11.67 0.07 -8.82
N GLY A 57 -11.24 0.53 -10.01
CA GLY A 57 -12.04 1.32 -10.94
C GLY A 57 -11.81 2.82 -10.76
N SER A 58 -11.66 3.57 -11.86
CA SER A 58 -11.42 5.03 -11.85
C SER A 58 -12.59 5.85 -11.27
N GLY A 59 -13.74 5.23 -11.08
CA GLY A 59 -14.89 5.81 -10.35
C GLY A 59 -14.88 5.54 -8.84
N PHE A 60 -13.91 4.76 -8.32
CA PHE A 60 -13.80 4.50 -6.89
C PHE A 60 -13.39 5.76 -6.12
N ILE A 61 -14.12 6.08 -5.08
CA ILE A 61 -13.83 7.21 -4.20
C ILE A 61 -13.29 6.66 -2.86
N PRO A 62 -11.98 6.82 -2.60
CA PRO A 62 -11.39 6.40 -1.34
C PRO A 62 -12.01 7.13 -0.15
N SER A 63 -12.21 6.42 0.96
CA SER A 63 -12.60 7.05 2.23
C SER A 63 -11.55 8.05 2.71
N ALA A 64 -11.96 8.92 3.64
CA ALA A 64 -11.07 9.90 4.25
C ALA A 64 -10.12 9.24 5.26
N ASN A 65 -9.09 8.55 4.80
CA ASN A 65 -8.00 8.10 5.65
C ASN A 65 -6.88 9.14 5.72
N HIS A 66 -6.01 9.03 6.73
CA HIS A 66 -4.92 9.96 6.99
C HIS A 66 -3.58 9.57 6.32
N ALA A 67 -3.63 8.99 5.15
CA ALA A 67 -2.47 8.68 4.32
C ALA A 67 -2.77 9.14 2.88
N GLY A 68 -2.77 10.46 2.68
CA GLY A 68 -3.20 11.10 1.42
C GLY A 68 -2.46 10.59 0.19
N GLY A 69 -1.17 10.32 0.31
CA GLY A 69 -0.33 9.77 -0.76
C GLY A 69 -0.66 8.34 -1.17
N LEU A 70 -1.47 7.61 -0.39
CA LEU A 70 -1.90 6.25 -0.68
C LEU A 70 -3.40 6.15 -1.06
N ARG A 71 -4.11 7.29 -1.15
CA ARG A 71 -5.53 7.34 -1.53
C ARG A 71 -5.70 7.40 -3.04
N TYR A 72 -5.59 6.27 -3.71
CA TYR A 72 -5.77 6.16 -5.15
C TYR A 72 -6.53 4.88 -5.52
N HIS A 73 -7.16 4.87 -6.68
CA HIS A 73 -7.97 3.76 -7.16
C HIS A 73 -7.17 2.65 -7.84
N GLY A 74 -5.97 2.95 -8.34
CA GLY A 74 -5.18 2.02 -9.13
C GLY A 74 -3.68 2.11 -8.85
N MET A 75 -3.02 0.95 -8.87
CA MET A 75 -1.60 0.81 -8.64
C MET A 75 -0.81 1.11 -9.91
N SER A 76 0.43 1.60 -9.77
CA SER A 76 1.32 1.79 -10.92
C SER A 76 1.46 0.53 -11.77
N SER A 77 1.50 0.67 -13.09
CA SER A 77 1.58 -0.48 -14.02
C SER A 77 2.77 -1.38 -13.73
N THR A 78 3.94 -0.82 -13.38
CA THR A 78 5.12 -1.61 -13.04
C THR A 78 4.90 -2.48 -11.79
N VAL A 79 4.37 -1.91 -10.70
CA VAL A 79 4.11 -2.68 -9.48
C VAL A 79 3.00 -3.70 -9.72
N SER A 80 2.00 -3.35 -10.51
CA SER A 80 0.90 -4.25 -10.89
C SER A 80 1.41 -5.45 -11.68
N GLU A 81 2.29 -5.25 -12.66
CA GLU A 81 2.91 -6.32 -13.43
C GLU A 81 3.74 -7.25 -12.53
N LEU A 82 4.57 -6.68 -11.65
CA LEU A 82 5.39 -7.48 -10.73
C LEU A 82 4.53 -8.32 -9.77
N TYR A 83 3.39 -7.78 -9.33
CA TYR A 83 2.44 -8.51 -8.51
C TYR A 83 1.74 -9.63 -9.28
N ASP A 84 1.30 -9.37 -10.52
CA ASP A 84 0.68 -10.36 -11.41
C ASP A 84 1.63 -11.51 -11.72
N GLN A 85 2.92 -11.20 -11.95
CA GLN A 85 4.00 -12.17 -12.17
C GLN A 85 4.48 -12.88 -10.89
N LYS A 86 3.88 -12.60 -9.74
CA LYS A 86 4.24 -13.19 -8.42
C LYS A 86 5.68 -12.88 -7.98
N LEU A 87 6.24 -11.77 -8.44
CA LEU A 87 7.55 -11.28 -8.02
C LEU A 87 7.49 -10.43 -6.75
N LEU A 88 6.29 -10.05 -6.32
CA LEU A 88 6.04 -9.42 -5.04
C LEU A 88 4.69 -9.86 -4.44
N GLU A 89 4.56 -9.69 -3.14
CA GLU A 89 3.35 -9.90 -2.36
C GLU A 89 2.65 -8.56 -2.08
N ALA A 90 1.37 -8.60 -1.73
CA ALA A 90 0.64 -7.43 -1.27
C ALA A 90 -0.03 -7.69 0.07
N ARG A 91 -0.06 -6.67 0.94
CA ARG A 91 -0.81 -6.68 2.19
C ARG A 91 -1.54 -5.35 2.38
N SER A 92 -2.76 -5.42 2.86
CA SER A 92 -3.52 -4.25 3.29
C SER A 92 -3.50 -4.13 4.82
N VAL A 93 -3.45 -2.89 5.33
CA VAL A 93 -3.45 -2.61 6.77
C VAL A 93 -4.45 -1.51 7.10
N GLU A 94 -5.08 -1.62 8.25
CA GLU A 94 -6.03 -0.64 8.77
C GLU A 94 -5.30 0.56 9.36
N GLN A 95 -5.90 1.76 9.27
CA GLN A 95 -5.20 2.98 9.68
C GLN A 95 -4.93 3.03 11.19
N THR A 96 -5.79 2.46 12.03
CA THR A 96 -5.54 2.42 13.49
C THR A 96 -4.30 1.60 13.83
N GLU A 97 -4.08 0.47 13.14
CA GLU A 97 -2.88 -0.34 13.26
C GLU A 97 -1.63 0.38 12.73
N VAL A 98 -1.79 1.16 11.66
CA VAL A 98 -0.72 1.99 11.10
C VAL A 98 -0.27 3.04 12.10
N PHE A 99 -1.20 3.78 12.72
CA PHE A 99 -0.87 4.81 13.72
C PHE A 99 -0.32 4.21 15.01
N ARG A 100 -0.78 3.03 15.42
CA ARG A 100 -0.20 2.28 16.54
C ARG A 100 1.27 1.97 16.27
N ALA A 101 1.57 1.42 15.09
CA ALA A 101 2.93 1.10 14.69
C ALA A 101 3.82 2.35 14.57
N ALA A 102 3.27 3.46 14.05
CA ALA A 102 3.95 4.74 13.95
C ALA A 102 4.38 5.28 15.31
N GLN A 103 3.51 5.24 16.31
CA GLN A 103 3.84 5.69 17.67
C GLN A 103 4.84 4.76 18.36
N GLU A 104 4.74 3.46 18.15
CA GLU A 104 5.72 2.50 18.66
C GLU A 104 7.10 2.80 18.07
N PHE A 105 7.17 2.97 16.75
CA PHE A 105 8.40 3.34 16.06
C PHE A 105 8.97 4.67 16.59
N ALA A 106 8.13 5.69 16.74
CA ALA A 106 8.56 6.98 17.26
C ALA A 106 9.11 6.89 18.69
N ARG A 107 8.54 6.06 19.55
CA ARG A 107 9.04 5.83 20.92
C ARG A 107 10.39 5.14 20.96
N VAL A 108 10.62 4.19 20.04
CA VAL A 108 11.84 3.38 20.02
C VAL A 108 12.96 4.08 19.25
N GLU A 109 12.65 4.66 18.09
CA GLU A 109 13.65 5.23 17.18
C GLU A 109 13.80 6.75 17.29
N GLY A 110 12.91 7.44 18.01
CA GLY A 110 12.93 8.90 18.14
C GLY A 110 12.55 9.64 16.85
N ILE A 111 11.94 8.98 15.89
CA ILE A 111 11.53 9.54 14.59
C ILE A 111 10.02 9.39 14.44
N LEU A 112 9.30 10.51 14.24
CA LEU A 112 7.87 10.47 13.94
C LEU A 112 7.66 10.27 12.44
N PRO A 113 7.18 9.10 11.99
CA PRO A 113 7.02 8.80 10.58
C PRO A 113 5.74 9.41 10.00
N ALA A 114 5.73 9.67 8.69
CA ALA A 114 4.48 9.98 7.99
C ALA A 114 3.55 8.75 7.98
N PRO A 115 2.22 8.95 7.94
CA PRO A 115 1.26 7.83 7.87
C PRO A 115 1.52 6.87 6.71
N GLU A 116 1.96 7.39 5.56
CA GLU A 116 2.32 6.58 4.40
C GLU A 116 3.46 5.60 4.71
N SER A 117 4.54 6.07 5.32
CA SER A 117 5.68 5.24 5.72
C SER A 117 5.30 4.24 6.80
N SER A 118 4.36 4.61 7.66
CA SER A 118 3.89 3.80 8.79
C SER A 118 3.17 2.52 8.36
N HIS A 119 2.62 2.48 7.14
CA HIS A 119 2.11 1.24 6.54
C HIS A 119 3.22 0.20 6.38
N ALA A 120 4.37 0.62 5.86
CA ALA A 120 5.52 -0.28 5.74
C ALA A 120 6.10 -0.65 7.11
N ILE A 121 6.15 0.28 8.07
CA ILE A 121 6.60 0.01 9.45
C ILE A 121 5.72 -1.05 10.11
N ARG A 122 4.39 -0.98 9.95
CA ARG A 122 3.47 -1.97 10.52
C ARG A 122 3.83 -3.39 10.06
N VAL A 123 4.03 -3.58 8.77
CA VAL A 123 4.38 -4.89 8.21
C VAL A 123 5.82 -5.29 8.56
N ALA A 124 6.76 -4.34 8.63
CA ALA A 124 8.13 -4.62 9.07
C ALA A 124 8.17 -5.15 10.51
N ILE A 125 7.33 -4.61 11.41
CA ILE A 125 7.17 -5.13 12.77
C ILE A 125 6.63 -6.56 12.73
N ASP A 126 5.62 -6.86 11.90
CA ASP A 126 5.07 -8.21 11.77
C ASP A 126 6.12 -9.22 11.30
N GLU A 127 6.92 -8.86 10.30
CA GLU A 127 8.00 -9.71 9.79
C GLU A 127 9.10 -9.90 10.85
N ALA A 128 9.43 -8.86 11.61
CA ALA A 128 10.41 -8.96 12.71
C ALA A 128 9.90 -9.90 13.83
N LEU A 129 8.60 -9.84 14.17
CA LEU A 129 8.00 -10.75 15.15
C LEU A 129 8.02 -12.21 14.66
N LYS A 130 7.74 -12.46 13.37
CA LYS A 130 7.86 -13.80 12.78
C LYS A 130 9.31 -14.32 12.86
N CYS A 131 10.30 -13.46 12.59
CA CYS A 131 11.70 -13.82 12.75
C CYS A 131 12.05 -14.19 14.20
N LYS A 132 11.51 -13.42 15.16
CA LYS A 132 11.68 -13.71 16.59
C LYS A 132 11.09 -15.06 16.98
N GLU A 133 9.91 -15.39 16.47
CA GLU A 133 9.20 -16.65 16.75
C GLU A 133 9.90 -17.86 16.10
N SER A 134 10.33 -17.71 14.86
CA SER A 134 11.00 -18.78 14.11
C SER A 134 12.48 -18.96 14.44
N GLY A 135 13.11 -17.96 15.06
CA GLY A 135 14.57 -17.90 15.26
C GLY A 135 15.36 -17.62 13.98
N GLU A 136 14.70 -17.31 12.87
CA GLU A 136 15.34 -17.02 11.59
C GLU A 136 15.90 -15.59 11.55
N ALA A 137 17.16 -15.43 11.19
CA ALA A 137 17.78 -14.10 11.02
C ALA A 137 17.51 -13.57 9.60
N LYS A 138 16.87 -12.40 9.50
CA LYS A 138 16.61 -11.70 8.23
C LYS A 138 16.99 -10.22 8.31
N ASN A 139 17.33 -9.65 7.16
CA ASN A 139 17.43 -8.21 6.99
C ASN A 139 16.10 -7.70 6.45
N ILE A 140 15.43 -6.84 7.20
CA ILE A 140 14.16 -6.22 6.81
C ILE A 140 14.45 -4.78 6.42
N VAL A 141 14.17 -4.43 5.16
CA VAL A 141 14.36 -3.08 4.62
C VAL A 141 13.00 -2.47 4.29
N PHE A 142 12.74 -1.25 4.74
CA PHE A 142 11.55 -0.50 4.37
C PHE A 142 11.87 0.97 4.07
N GLY A 143 11.02 1.63 3.30
CA GLY A 143 11.19 3.04 2.96
C GLY A 143 10.58 3.95 4.03
N LEU A 144 11.43 4.68 4.77
CA LEU A 144 11.01 5.76 5.65
C LEU A 144 11.00 7.07 4.84
N THR A 145 9.88 7.38 4.19
CA THR A 145 9.78 8.35 3.09
C THR A 145 9.19 9.69 3.49
N GLY A 146 8.83 9.90 4.72
CA GLY A 146 8.24 11.16 5.15
C GLY A 146 8.23 11.33 6.65
N THR A 147 8.04 12.58 7.08
CA THR A 147 7.90 12.95 8.49
C THR A 147 6.43 13.11 8.86
N GLY A 148 6.07 12.69 10.08
CA GLY A 148 4.72 12.87 10.65
C GLY A 148 4.44 14.26 11.21
N TYR A 149 5.39 15.18 11.17
CA TYR A 149 5.18 16.53 11.72
C TYR A 149 4.08 17.31 11.00
N PHE A 150 3.79 16.99 9.75
CA PHE A 150 2.67 17.60 9.02
C PHE A 150 1.32 16.90 9.30
N ASP A 151 1.34 15.77 10.02
CA ASP A 151 0.18 14.91 10.27
C ASP A 151 -0.22 14.90 11.75
N MET A 152 0.21 15.91 12.54
CA MET A 152 -0.03 15.97 14.00
C MET A 152 -1.51 15.90 14.36
N VAL A 153 -2.40 16.48 13.52
CA VAL A 153 -3.85 16.39 13.73
C VAL A 153 -4.35 14.95 13.63
N ALA A 154 -3.80 14.17 12.72
CA ALA A 154 -4.15 12.75 12.57
C ALA A 154 -3.64 11.93 13.77
N TYR A 155 -2.44 12.20 14.24
CA TYR A 155 -1.90 11.58 15.46
C TYR A 155 -2.74 11.94 16.71
N GLN A 156 -3.20 13.18 16.79
CA GLN A 156 -4.09 13.58 17.87
C GLN A 156 -5.41 12.83 17.83
N LYS A 157 -6.08 12.76 16.66
CA LYS A 157 -7.32 11.98 16.50
C LYS A 157 -7.16 10.52 16.89
N TYR A 158 -6.02 9.92 16.54
CA TYR A 158 -5.72 8.56 16.97
C TYR A 158 -5.63 8.46 18.50
N ASN A 159 -4.92 9.38 19.15
CA ASN A 159 -4.76 9.40 20.61
C ASN A 159 -6.07 9.67 21.36
N ASP A 160 -6.96 10.47 20.76
CA ASP A 160 -8.27 10.81 21.33
C ASP A 160 -9.30 9.68 21.06
N GLY A 161 -8.92 8.61 20.34
CA GLY A 161 -9.82 7.50 20.00
C GLY A 161 -10.89 7.86 18.95
N GLU A 162 -10.67 8.93 18.19
CA GLU A 162 -11.59 9.44 17.17
C GLU A 162 -11.30 8.87 15.76
N MET A 163 -10.27 8.04 15.64
CA MET A 163 -9.90 7.46 14.36
C MET A 163 -10.66 6.15 14.12
N GLU A 164 -11.33 6.06 12.98
CA GLU A 164 -12.10 4.90 12.58
C GLU A 164 -11.42 4.20 11.39
N ASP A 165 -11.47 2.87 11.38
CA ASP A 165 -11.06 2.08 10.23
C ASP A 165 -12.19 1.99 9.21
N TYR A 166 -11.81 1.91 7.94
CA TYR A 166 -12.76 1.75 6.86
C TYR A 166 -12.24 0.71 5.86
N ILE A 167 -13.09 -0.27 5.58
CA ILE A 167 -12.86 -1.29 4.55
C ILE A 167 -14.02 -1.18 3.56
N PRO A 168 -13.75 -0.93 2.25
CA PRO A 168 -14.82 -0.84 1.25
C PRO A 168 -15.60 -2.15 1.18
N SER A 169 -16.92 -2.05 1.03
CA SER A 169 -17.77 -3.23 0.85
C SER A 169 -17.51 -3.90 -0.51
N ASP A 170 -17.84 -5.18 -0.62
CA ASP A 170 -17.72 -5.91 -1.89
C ASP A 170 -18.65 -5.32 -2.96
N GLU A 171 -19.81 -4.81 -2.55
CA GLU A 171 -20.78 -4.13 -3.43
C GLU A 171 -20.21 -2.82 -4.00
N ASP A 172 -19.53 -2.01 -3.17
CA ASP A 172 -18.93 -0.75 -3.62
C ASP A 172 -17.79 -1.01 -4.61
N LEU A 173 -16.94 -1.99 -4.31
CA LEU A 173 -15.87 -2.40 -5.21
C LEU A 173 -16.43 -2.93 -6.54
N LYS A 174 -17.41 -3.82 -6.49
CA LYS A 174 -18.06 -4.38 -7.67
C LYS A 174 -18.66 -3.30 -8.55
N ARG A 175 -19.43 -2.36 -7.96
CA ARG A 175 -20.03 -1.23 -8.68
C ARG A 175 -18.99 -0.37 -9.40
N SER A 176 -17.84 -0.14 -8.78
CA SER A 176 -16.79 0.65 -9.39
C SER A 176 -16.06 -0.12 -10.50
N ILE A 177 -15.78 -1.42 -10.29
CA ILE A 177 -15.13 -2.30 -11.26
C ILE A 177 -16.03 -2.51 -12.51
N GLU A 178 -17.33 -2.57 -12.37
CA GLU A 178 -18.28 -2.68 -13.49
C GLU A 178 -18.21 -1.50 -14.47
N GLN A 179 -17.67 -0.35 -14.03
CA GLN A 179 -17.48 0.85 -14.85
C GLN A 179 -16.15 0.89 -15.61
N LEU A 180 -15.32 -0.13 -15.50
CA LEU A 180 -14.07 -0.21 -16.23
C LEU A 180 -14.26 -0.14 -17.75
N PRO A 181 -13.30 0.45 -18.49
CA PRO A 181 -13.35 0.50 -19.94
C PRO A 181 -13.46 -0.90 -20.54
N LYS A 182 -14.42 -1.10 -21.43
CA LYS A 182 -14.52 -2.33 -22.20
C LYS A 182 -13.54 -2.25 -23.35
N MET A 183 -12.50 -3.06 -23.30
CA MET A 183 -11.56 -3.19 -24.42
C MET A 183 -12.30 -3.87 -25.58
N VAL A 184 -12.42 -3.16 -26.70
CA VAL A 184 -12.88 -3.76 -27.95
C VAL A 184 -11.69 -4.51 -28.52
N GLY A 185 -11.77 -5.83 -28.59
CA GLY A 185 -10.76 -6.69 -29.23
C GLY A 185 -10.75 -6.55 -30.73
#